data_bb290e53028621a532aa7c2288a86202
#
_entry.id   bb290e53028621a532aa7c2288a86202
#
_cell.length_a   1.000
_cell.length_b   1.000
_cell.length_c   1.000
_cell.angle_alpha   90.00
_cell.angle_beta   90.00
_cell.angle_gamma   90.00
#
_symmetry.space_group_name_H-M   'P 1'
#
loop_
_entity.id
_entity.type
_entity.pdbx_description
1 polymer ?
#
loop_
_entity_poly.entity_id
_entity_poly.type
_entity_poly.pdbx_seq_one_letter_code
_entity_poly.pdbx_strand_id
1 'polypeptide(L)'
;MKGIVLAGGSGTRLYPITKGVSKQLLPVFDKPMIYYPISVLMLAGIREILVISTPHDLPGFRRLLGDGSDIGVRFEYAEQPSPDGLAQAFTIGADFIGDDSVCLVLGDNIFHGSGFRSMLKNAVSSVENEGIATIFGYWVSDPGRYGVAEFDSEGRCLSIEEKPASPKSNYAVVGLYFYPNKVVDVARGVKKSARGEYEITSVNQRFLEDGELRVETLGRGFAWLDTGTHDSLSEASTYIEVLEKRQGLKIACLEGIAYEMGWIDREKLRELAAPMARNQYGQYLLRLAENDDII
;
A
#
# COMPACT_ATOMS: atom_id res chain seq x y z
N MET A 1 0.13 9.23 -13.02
CA MET A 1 -0.17 8.96 -11.57
C MET A 1 1.10 8.68 -10.81
N LYS A 2 1.24 9.22 -9.61
CA LYS A 2 2.35 8.99 -8.67
C LYS A 2 1.91 8.15 -7.48
N GLY A 3 2.85 7.54 -6.77
CA GLY A 3 2.57 6.71 -5.60
C GLY A 3 3.11 7.31 -4.32
N ILE A 4 2.40 7.13 -3.21
CA ILE A 4 2.88 7.44 -1.87
C ILE A 4 2.77 6.18 -1.01
N VAL A 5 3.87 5.80 -0.37
CA VAL A 5 3.85 4.81 0.71
C VAL A 5 3.99 5.56 2.03
N LEU A 6 2.96 5.53 2.87
CA LEU A 6 3.02 6.13 4.20
C LEU A 6 3.51 5.08 5.20
N ALA A 7 4.78 5.18 5.55
CA ALA A 7 5.51 4.28 6.44
C ALA A 7 5.90 4.96 7.76
N GLY A 8 5.00 5.79 8.27
CA GLY A 8 5.15 6.49 9.56
C GLY A 8 4.55 5.72 10.73
N GLY A 9 4.54 6.38 11.88
CA GLY A 9 3.94 5.87 13.11
C GLY A 9 4.97 5.33 14.12
N SER A 10 4.61 5.35 15.41
CA SER A 10 5.50 4.99 16.52
C SER A 10 5.71 3.48 16.70
N GLY A 11 4.90 2.65 16.06
CA GLY A 11 4.99 1.19 16.18
C GLY A 11 4.81 0.61 17.59
N THR A 12 4.32 1.40 18.56
CA THR A 12 4.30 1.04 20.00
C THR A 12 3.55 -0.25 20.31
N ARG A 13 2.55 -0.61 19.51
CA ARG A 13 1.80 -1.88 19.66
C ARG A 13 2.67 -3.13 19.43
N LEU A 14 3.82 -2.98 18.77
CA LEU A 14 4.78 -4.06 18.50
C LEU A 14 6.03 -3.97 19.39
N TYR A 15 6.02 -3.16 20.47
CA TYR A 15 7.12 -3.18 21.42
C TYR A 15 7.26 -4.56 22.08
N PRO A 16 8.52 -5.02 22.36
CA PRO A 16 9.79 -4.29 22.19
C PRO A 16 10.42 -4.35 20.78
N ILE A 17 9.87 -5.08 19.81
CA ILE A 17 10.49 -5.32 18.49
C ILE A 17 10.79 -4.00 17.77
N THR A 18 9.85 -3.06 17.81
CA THR A 18 9.94 -1.76 17.11
C THR A 18 10.66 -0.66 17.88
N LYS A 19 11.34 -0.98 18.99
CA LYS A 19 12.17 0.01 19.71
C LYS A 19 13.43 0.42 18.94
N GLY A 20 13.96 -0.46 18.11
CA GLY A 20 15.21 -0.23 17.38
C GLY A 20 15.06 -0.22 15.86
N VAL A 21 13.86 -0.45 15.34
CA VAL A 21 13.60 -0.54 13.89
C VAL A 21 12.16 -0.14 13.58
N SER A 22 11.97 0.55 12.46
CA SER A 22 10.63 0.84 11.95
C SER A 22 9.82 -0.45 11.73
N LYS A 23 8.52 -0.41 12.05
CA LYS A 23 7.60 -1.52 11.82
C LYS A 23 7.68 -2.04 10.38
N GLN A 24 7.68 -1.15 9.40
CA GLN A 24 7.65 -1.48 7.98
C GLN A 24 8.98 -2.06 7.45
N LEU A 25 10.04 -2.04 8.27
CA LEU A 25 11.30 -2.74 8.00
C LEU A 25 11.36 -4.14 8.63
N LEU A 26 10.38 -4.52 9.46
CA LEU A 26 10.30 -5.88 10.00
C LEU A 26 10.06 -6.88 8.86
N PRO A 27 10.59 -8.10 8.99
CA PRO A 27 10.35 -9.14 7.99
C PRO A 27 8.90 -9.64 8.06
N VAL A 28 8.31 -9.83 6.89
CA VAL A 28 7.12 -10.65 6.69
C VAL A 28 7.55 -11.80 5.81
N PHE A 29 7.76 -12.96 6.42
CA PHE A 29 8.39 -14.16 5.86
C PHE A 29 9.82 -13.88 5.38
N ASP A 30 10.07 -13.67 4.09
CA ASP A 30 11.41 -13.63 3.48
C ASP A 30 11.84 -12.24 2.98
N LYS A 31 11.03 -11.19 3.21
CA LYS A 31 11.32 -9.83 2.78
C LYS A 31 10.78 -8.77 3.75
N PRO A 32 11.30 -7.53 3.71
CA PRO A 32 10.77 -6.43 4.52
C PRO A 32 9.30 -6.12 4.21
N MET A 33 8.53 -5.80 5.24
CA MET A 33 7.10 -5.48 5.12
C MET A 33 6.80 -4.42 4.06
N ILE A 34 7.64 -3.40 3.93
CA ILE A 34 7.42 -2.32 2.96
C ILE A 34 7.41 -2.77 1.49
N TYR A 35 7.97 -3.95 1.19
CA TYR A 35 7.94 -4.51 -0.18
C TYR A 35 6.50 -4.77 -0.64
N TYR A 36 5.61 -5.16 0.27
CA TYR A 36 4.21 -5.46 -0.06
C TYR A 36 3.46 -4.22 -0.56
N PRO A 37 3.39 -3.08 0.16
CA PRO A 37 2.74 -1.89 -0.37
C PRO A 37 3.45 -1.30 -1.60
N ILE A 38 4.79 -1.36 -1.69
CA ILE A 38 5.51 -0.95 -2.91
C ILE A 38 5.08 -1.80 -4.10
N SER A 39 4.96 -3.13 -3.92
CA SER A 39 4.52 -4.03 -4.98
C SER A 39 3.14 -3.69 -5.52
N VAL A 40 2.22 -3.21 -4.67
CA VAL A 40 0.89 -2.75 -5.08
C VAL A 40 0.99 -1.57 -6.04
N LEU A 41 1.82 -0.58 -5.73
CA LEU A 41 2.07 0.56 -6.61
C LEU A 41 2.69 0.13 -7.95
N MET A 42 3.67 -0.76 -7.90
CA MET A 42 4.32 -1.30 -9.11
C MET A 42 3.32 -2.08 -9.98
N LEU A 43 2.46 -2.93 -9.39
CA LEU A 43 1.41 -3.67 -10.10
C LEU A 43 0.34 -2.75 -10.70
N ALA A 44 0.12 -1.57 -10.11
CA ALA A 44 -0.71 -0.50 -10.69
C ALA A 44 -0.03 0.24 -11.84
N GLY A 45 1.24 -0.05 -12.15
CA GLY A 45 2.03 0.61 -13.18
C GLY A 45 2.72 1.91 -12.72
N ILE A 46 2.74 2.18 -11.43
CA ILE A 46 3.30 3.41 -10.86
C ILE A 46 4.81 3.24 -10.65
N ARG A 47 5.59 4.16 -11.21
CA ARG A 47 7.06 4.13 -11.17
C ARG A 47 7.71 5.25 -10.34
N GLU A 48 6.98 6.32 -10.06
CA GLU A 48 7.42 7.42 -9.20
C GLU A 48 6.76 7.27 -7.83
N ILE A 49 7.56 7.00 -6.80
CA ILE A 49 7.07 6.59 -5.47
C ILE A 49 7.74 7.44 -4.40
N LEU A 50 6.93 8.14 -3.60
CA LEU A 50 7.37 8.85 -2.41
C LEU A 50 7.17 7.97 -1.18
N VAL A 51 8.25 7.73 -0.44
CA VAL A 51 8.20 7.07 0.87
C VAL A 51 8.19 8.14 1.96
N ILE A 52 7.09 8.21 2.70
CA ILE A 52 6.94 9.14 3.83
C ILE A 52 7.13 8.37 5.12
N SER A 53 8.06 8.79 5.97
CA SER A 53 8.33 8.17 7.25
C SER A 53 8.78 9.18 8.32
N THR A 54 9.01 8.70 9.55
CA THR A 54 9.56 9.55 10.61
C THR A 54 11.01 9.95 10.27
N PRO A 55 11.50 11.10 10.76
CA PRO A 55 12.91 11.49 10.58
C PRO A 55 13.90 10.43 11.10
N HIS A 56 13.53 9.71 12.18
CA HIS A 56 14.35 8.65 12.76
C HIS A 56 14.46 7.42 11.84
N ASP A 57 13.36 7.01 11.20
CA ASP A 57 13.30 5.75 10.42
C ASP A 57 13.68 5.92 8.95
N LEU A 58 13.51 7.12 8.40
CA LEU A 58 13.72 7.41 6.98
C LEU A 58 15.09 6.99 6.44
N PRO A 59 16.22 7.13 7.20
CA PRO A 59 17.52 6.61 6.76
C PRO A 59 17.54 5.10 6.52
N GLY A 60 16.74 4.34 7.27
CA GLY A 60 16.58 2.88 7.07
C GLY A 60 15.95 2.55 5.73
N PHE A 61 14.90 3.26 5.34
CA PHE A 61 14.24 3.08 4.04
C PHE A 61 15.15 3.48 2.89
N ARG A 62 15.90 4.59 3.02
CA ARG A 62 16.89 5.01 2.00
C ARG A 62 17.98 3.96 1.80
N ARG A 63 18.48 3.32 2.86
CA ARG A 63 19.48 2.24 2.73
C ARG A 63 18.91 0.98 2.08
N LEU A 64 17.64 0.66 2.36
CA LEU A 64 16.99 -0.54 1.83
C LEU A 64 16.64 -0.39 0.34
N LEU A 65 16.04 0.74 -0.04
CA LEU A 65 15.40 0.92 -1.33
C LEU A 65 16.25 1.71 -2.35
N GLY A 66 17.26 2.46 -1.87
CA GLY A 66 18.08 3.31 -2.73
C GLY A 66 17.27 4.39 -3.44
N ASP A 67 17.57 4.65 -4.70
CA ASP A 67 16.82 5.55 -5.57
C ASP A 67 15.80 4.81 -6.46
N GLY A 68 15.81 3.46 -6.46
CA GLY A 68 14.91 2.61 -7.21
C GLY A 68 15.29 2.36 -8.67
N SER A 69 16.36 2.98 -9.17
CA SER A 69 16.79 2.85 -10.57
C SER A 69 17.08 1.39 -10.95
N ASP A 70 17.56 0.58 -10.02
CA ASP A 70 17.87 -0.84 -10.22
C ASP A 70 16.65 -1.69 -10.60
N ILE A 71 15.46 -1.29 -10.20
CA ILE A 71 14.19 -1.96 -10.52
C ILE A 71 13.27 -1.11 -11.41
N GLY A 72 13.85 -0.09 -12.06
CA GLY A 72 13.13 0.74 -13.02
C GLY A 72 12.05 1.65 -12.42
N VAL A 73 12.12 1.96 -11.13
CA VAL A 73 11.29 2.96 -10.43
C VAL A 73 12.14 4.12 -9.94
N ARG A 74 11.51 5.19 -9.46
CA ARG A 74 12.17 6.32 -8.80
C ARG A 74 11.58 6.49 -7.41
N PHE A 75 12.42 6.29 -6.38
CA PHE A 75 12.06 6.57 -5.00
C PHE A 75 12.46 7.98 -4.60
N GLU A 76 11.52 8.70 -4.02
CA GLU A 76 11.75 9.92 -3.25
C GLU A 76 11.35 9.70 -1.79
N TYR A 77 11.81 10.58 -0.90
CA TYR A 77 11.68 10.39 0.52
C TYR A 77 11.33 11.71 1.20
N ALA A 78 10.30 11.69 2.04
CA ALA A 78 9.88 12.84 2.83
C ALA A 78 9.66 12.47 4.29
N GLU A 79 9.80 13.45 5.16
CA GLU A 79 9.64 13.29 6.60
C GLU A 79 8.22 13.66 7.04
N GLN A 80 7.63 12.80 7.88
CA GLN A 80 6.47 13.13 8.69
C GLN A 80 6.94 13.23 10.16
N PRO A 81 7.15 14.43 10.70
CA PRO A 81 7.74 14.61 12.02
C PRO A 81 6.89 14.08 13.16
N SER A 82 5.56 14.08 13.00
CA SER A 82 4.60 13.56 13.97
C SER A 82 3.48 12.79 13.26
N PRO A 83 2.88 11.76 13.89
CA PRO A 83 1.82 10.94 13.31
C PRO A 83 0.46 11.66 13.36
N ASP A 84 0.37 12.82 12.70
CA ASP A 84 -0.81 13.70 12.75
C ASP A 84 -1.98 13.23 11.88
N GLY A 85 -1.90 12.06 11.29
CA GLY A 85 -2.97 11.45 10.50
C GLY A 85 -2.59 11.16 9.04
N LEU A 86 -3.40 10.31 8.38
CA LEU A 86 -3.10 9.80 7.05
C LEU A 86 -3.24 10.86 5.95
N ALA A 87 -4.21 11.77 6.08
CA ALA A 87 -4.43 12.82 5.08
C ALA A 87 -3.25 13.78 4.95
N GLN A 88 -2.38 13.87 5.97
CA GLN A 88 -1.16 14.69 5.92
C GLN A 88 -0.18 14.21 4.83
N ALA A 89 -0.27 12.95 4.38
CA ALA A 89 0.56 12.44 3.30
C ALA A 89 0.46 13.27 2.02
N PHE A 90 -0.74 13.79 1.70
CA PHE A 90 -0.96 14.60 0.51
C PHE A 90 -0.41 16.02 0.63
N THR A 91 -0.39 16.59 1.82
CA THR A 91 0.18 17.93 2.05
C THR A 91 1.71 17.87 2.13
N ILE A 92 2.28 16.82 2.73
CA ILE A 92 3.73 16.56 2.72
C ILE A 92 4.22 16.26 1.31
N GLY A 93 3.47 15.44 0.57
CA GLY A 93 3.80 15.03 -0.80
C GLY A 93 3.38 16.02 -1.88
N ALA A 94 2.85 17.21 -1.56
CA ALA A 94 2.26 18.13 -2.54
C ALA A 94 3.20 18.49 -3.69
N ASP A 95 4.45 18.83 -3.40
CA ASP A 95 5.45 19.16 -4.42
C ASP A 95 5.83 17.95 -5.27
N PHE A 96 5.93 16.75 -4.66
CA PHE A 96 6.14 15.51 -5.37
C PHE A 96 4.96 15.16 -6.27
N ILE A 97 3.73 15.29 -5.79
CA ILE A 97 2.51 15.02 -6.58
C ILE A 97 2.45 15.97 -7.78
N GLY A 98 2.74 17.27 -7.57
CA GLY A 98 2.61 18.28 -8.61
C GLY A 98 1.18 18.32 -9.17
N ASP A 99 1.05 18.20 -10.49
CA ASP A 99 -0.24 18.18 -11.20
C ASP A 99 -0.79 16.77 -11.44
N ASP A 100 -0.08 15.72 -10.98
CA ASP A 100 -0.46 14.33 -11.20
C ASP A 100 -1.57 13.87 -10.24
N SER A 101 -2.30 12.84 -10.64
CA SER A 101 -3.10 12.00 -9.74
C SER A 101 -2.18 11.17 -8.83
N VAL A 102 -2.71 10.64 -7.73
CA VAL A 102 -1.92 9.94 -6.73
C VAL A 102 -2.59 8.70 -6.16
N CYS A 103 -1.81 7.65 -5.97
CA CYS A 103 -2.18 6.48 -5.18
C CYS A 103 -1.45 6.54 -3.83
N LEU A 104 -2.20 6.48 -2.73
CA LEU A 104 -1.67 6.31 -1.38
C LEU A 104 -1.87 4.87 -0.92
N VAL A 105 -0.81 4.25 -0.42
CA VAL A 105 -0.88 2.94 0.24
C VAL A 105 -0.22 3.01 1.62
N LEU A 106 -0.83 2.36 2.62
CA LEU A 106 -0.26 2.28 3.96
C LEU A 106 0.86 1.25 4.00
N GLY A 107 1.99 1.64 4.58
CA GLY A 107 3.23 0.88 4.60
C GLY A 107 3.19 -0.44 5.37
N ASP A 108 2.11 -0.71 6.10
CA ASP A 108 1.90 -1.90 6.90
C ASP A 108 0.73 -2.78 6.40
N ASN A 109 0.18 -2.47 5.23
CA ASN A 109 -0.89 -3.24 4.62
C ASN A 109 -0.36 -4.22 3.57
N ILE A 110 -0.85 -5.45 3.65
CA ILE A 110 -0.53 -6.53 2.71
C ILE A 110 -1.82 -6.90 1.97
N PHE A 111 -1.73 -6.94 0.65
CA PHE A 111 -2.82 -7.31 -0.24
C PHE A 111 -2.42 -8.50 -1.09
N HIS A 112 -3.28 -9.53 -1.14
CA HIS A 112 -3.08 -10.68 -2.01
C HIS A 112 -4.42 -11.26 -2.45
N GLY A 113 -4.59 -11.52 -3.74
CA GLY A 113 -5.79 -12.15 -4.27
C GLY A 113 -5.81 -12.18 -5.79
N SER A 114 -6.59 -13.12 -6.31
CA SER A 114 -6.79 -13.25 -7.76
C SER A 114 -7.46 -12.01 -8.34
N GLY A 115 -7.01 -11.58 -9.53
CA GLY A 115 -7.57 -10.42 -10.23
C GLY A 115 -7.13 -9.06 -9.67
N PHE A 116 -6.26 -9.01 -8.66
CA PHE A 116 -5.86 -7.75 -8.04
C PHE A 116 -5.27 -6.74 -9.02
N ARG A 117 -4.39 -7.21 -9.93
CA ARG A 117 -3.81 -6.34 -10.98
C ARG A 117 -4.87 -5.67 -11.86
N SER A 118 -5.96 -6.39 -12.18
CA SER A 118 -7.07 -5.81 -12.94
C SER A 118 -7.84 -4.78 -12.13
N MET A 119 -8.08 -5.02 -10.85
CA MET A 119 -8.72 -4.05 -9.96
C MET A 119 -7.89 -2.76 -9.83
N LEU A 120 -6.56 -2.89 -9.68
CA LEU A 120 -5.65 -1.74 -9.64
C LEU A 120 -5.69 -0.93 -10.95
N LYS A 121 -5.67 -1.61 -12.11
CA LYS A 121 -5.80 -0.93 -13.42
C LYS A 121 -7.14 -0.21 -13.57
N ASN A 122 -8.23 -0.79 -13.09
CA ASN A 122 -9.54 -0.15 -13.12
C ASN A 122 -9.56 1.10 -12.22
N ALA A 123 -8.95 1.03 -11.02
CA ALA A 123 -8.84 2.18 -10.13
C ALA A 123 -8.01 3.32 -10.76
N VAL A 124 -6.88 3.00 -11.39
CA VAL A 124 -6.09 3.98 -12.16
C VAL A 124 -6.93 4.59 -13.28
N SER A 125 -7.65 3.77 -14.07
CA SER A 125 -8.50 4.25 -15.17
C SER A 125 -9.62 5.14 -14.67
N SER A 126 -10.27 4.81 -13.57
CA SER A 126 -11.33 5.62 -12.95
C SER A 126 -10.84 7.01 -12.59
N VAL A 127 -9.63 7.09 -12.00
CA VAL A 127 -9.04 8.38 -11.62
C VAL A 127 -8.57 9.18 -12.84
N GLU A 128 -7.82 8.55 -13.75
CA GLU A 128 -7.17 9.24 -14.88
C GLU A 128 -8.17 9.66 -15.97
N ASN A 129 -9.19 8.85 -16.22
CA ASN A 129 -10.13 9.08 -17.34
C ASN A 129 -11.46 9.67 -16.89
N GLU A 130 -11.91 9.39 -15.65
CA GLU A 130 -13.22 9.82 -15.15
C GLU A 130 -13.12 10.90 -14.06
N GLY A 131 -11.93 11.09 -13.45
CA GLY A 131 -11.73 12.00 -12.32
C GLY A 131 -12.36 11.48 -11.01
N ILE A 132 -12.71 10.19 -10.95
CA ILE A 132 -13.40 9.58 -9.82
C ILE A 132 -12.37 8.90 -8.90
N ALA A 133 -12.31 9.30 -7.64
CA ALA A 133 -11.51 8.64 -6.63
C ALA A 133 -11.98 7.20 -6.41
N THR A 134 -11.04 6.29 -6.18
CA THR A 134 -11.36 4.88 -5.90
C THR A 134 -10.68 4.43 -4.61
N ILE A 135 -11.46 3.88 -3.69
CA ILE A 135 -11.00 3.25 -2.46
C ILE A 135 -11.51 1.82 -2.39
N PHE A 136 -10.98 1.03 -1.46
CA PHE A 136 -11.31 -0.39 -1.37
C PHE A 136 -11.95 -0.73 -0.02
N GLY A 137 -13.02 -1.53 -0.07
CA GLY A 137 -13.72 -2.09 1.09
C GLY A 137 -13.45 -3.59 1.23
N TYR A 138 -13.19 -4.04 2.45
CA TYR A 138 -12.97 -5.44 2.78
C TYR A 138 -13.86 -5.89 3.93
N TRP A 139 -14.52 -7.03 3.78
CA TRP A 139 -15.40 -7.57 4.81
C TRP A 139 -14.60 -8.10 6.00
N VAL A 140 -14.86 -7.55 7.19
CA VAL A 140 -14.21 -7.95 8.44
C VAL A 140 -15.23 -8.31 9.52
N SER A 141 -14.82 -9.10 10.50
CA SER A 141 -15.66 -9.48 11.64
C SER A 141 -15.77 -8.38 12.70
N ASP A 142 -14.76 -7.50 12.81
CA ASP A 142 -14.68 -6.40 13.77
C ASP A 142 -14.41 -5.06 13.06
N PRO A 143 -15.46 -4.45 12.42
CA PRO A 143 -15.28 -3.24 11.61
C PRO A 143 -15.02 -1.97 12.43
N GLY A 144 -15.37 -1.93 13.72
CA GLY A 144 -15.25 -0.73 14.58
C GLY A 144 -13.81 -0.23 14.77
N ARG A 145 -12.81 -0.96 14.30
CA ARG A 145 -11.39 -0.58 14.36
C ARG A 145 -10.94 0.28 13.17
N TYR A 146 -11.75 0.39 12.12
CA TYR A 146 -11.43 0.96 10.83
C TYR A 146 -12.40 2.06 10.41
N GLY A 147 -12.11 2.76 9.34
CA GLY A 147 -13.14 3.47 8.59
C GLY A 147 -14.14 2.46 8.01
N VAL A 148 -15.43 2.69 8.16
CA VAL A 148 -16.49 1.76 7.73
C VAL A 148 -17.32 2.39 6.63
N ALA A 149 -17.44 1.69 5.48
CA ALA A 149 -18.29 2.11 4.37
C ALA A 149 -19.68 1.45 4.47
N GLU A 150 -20.73 2.24 4.33
CA GLU A 150 -22.13 1.80 4.25
C GLU A 150 -22.58 1.78 2.78
N PHE A 151 -23.31 0.75 2.38
CA PHE A 151 -23.81 0.58 1.01
C PHE A 151 -25.33 0.45 0.97
N ASP A 152 -25.94 0.91 -0.13
CA ASP A 152 -27.33 0.62 -0.45
C ASP A 152 -27.49 -0.78 -1.09
N SER A 153 -28.73 -1.14 -1.44
CA SER A 153 -29.06 -2.41 -2.09
C SER A 153 -28.48 -2.54 -3.51
N GLU A 154 -28.03 -1.45 -4.13
CA GLU A 154 -27.42 -1.41 -5.45
C GLU A 154 -25.89 -1.40 -5.37
N GLY A 155 -25.31 -1.43 -4.16
CA GLY A 155 -23.88 -1.42 -3.91
C GLY A 155 -23.22 -0.04 -3.99
N ARG A 156 -24.01 1.05 -3.97
CA ARG A 156 -23.48 2.41 -3.93
C ARG A 156 -23.11 2.79 -2.49
N CYS A 157 -21.96 3.41 -2.30
CA CYS A 157 -21.55 3.90 -1.00
C CYS A 157 -22.45 5.08 -0.55
N LEU A 158 -23.04 4.94 0.63
CA LEU A 158 -23.91 5.96 1.23
C LEU A 158 -23.19 6.83 2.24
N SER A 159 -22.31 6.24 3.03
CA SER A 159 -21.55 6.94 4.06
C SER A 159 -20.24 6.23 4.37
N ILE A 160 -19.27 6.97 4.90
CA ILE A 160 -18.03 6.42 5.45
C ILE A 160 -17.82 7.05 6.82
N GLU A 161 -17.58 6.24 7.84
CA GLU A 161 -17.47 6.68 9.23
C GLU A 161 -16.18 6.15 9.85
N GLU A 162 -15.39 7.02 10.51
CA GLU A 162 -14.13 6.64 11.13
C GLU A 162 -14.37 5.97 12.48
N LYS A 163 -13.97 4.72 12.62
CA LYS A 163 -14.03 3.93 13.86
C LYS A 163 -15.35 4.08 14.62
N PRO A 164 -16.48 3.79 13.98
CA PRO A 164 -17.79 4.00 14.58
C PRO A 164 -17.99 3.07 15.78
N ALA A 165 -18.61 3.58 16.84
CA ALA A 165 -18.99 2.77 17.99
C ALA A 165 -20.09 1.74 17.66
N SER A 166 -20.92 2.05 16.66
CA SER A 166 -21.96 1.18 16.11
C SER A 166 -21.85 1.12 14.59
N PRO A 167 -21.00 0.23 14.05
CA PRO A 167 -20.77 0.13 12.62
C PRO A 167 -22.05 -0.21 11.84
N LYS A 168 -22.31 0.51 10.74
CA LYS A 168 -23.47 0.28 9.86
C LYS A 168 -23.27 -0.87 8.88
N SER A 169 -22.05 -1.30 8.68
CA SER A 169 -21.68 -2.46 7.86
C SER A 169 -20.44 -3.15 8.38
N ASN A 170 -20.08 -4.27 7.76
CA ASN A 170 -18.81 -4.97 8.01
C ASN A 170 -17.71 -4.62 7.01
N TYR A 171 -17.92 -3.65 6.12
CA TYR A 171 -16.90 -3.26 5.15
C TYR A 171 -15.95 -2.21 5.70
N ALA A 172 -14.76 -2.67 6.11
CA ALA A 172 -13.65 -1.79 6.46
C ALA A 172 -13.04 -1.16 5.21
N VAL A 173 -12.78 0.15 5.24
CA VAL A 173 -11.98 0.83 4.23
C VAL A 173 -10.52 0.48 4.49
N VAL A 174 -9.88 -0.15 3.51
CA VAL A 174 -8.49 -0.61 3.63
C VAL A 174 -7.50 0.48 3.25
N GLY A 175 -6.23 0.30 3.60
CA GLY A 175 -5.18 1.31 3.41
C GLY A 175 -4.66 1.43 1.97
N LEU A 176 -5.55 1.55 0.99
CA LEU A 176 -5.24 1.72 -0.42
C LEU A 176 -6.25 2.68 -1.06
N TYR A 177 -5.74 3.79 -1.60
CA TYR A 177 -6.56 4.91 -2.05
C TYR A 177 -6.02 5.49 -3.35
N PHE A 178 -6.88 5.72 -4.34
CA PHE A 178 -6.56 6.34 -5.61
C PHE A 178 -7.34 7.64 -5.76
N TYR A 179 -6.66 8.75 -5.99
CA TYR A 179 -7.28 10.05 -6.06
C TYR A 179 -6.81 10.88 -7.26
N PRO A 180 -7.70 11.68 -7.86
CA PRO A 180 -7.29 12.77 -8.75
C PRO A 180 -6.50 13.83 -7.99
N ASN A 181 -5.77 14.69 -8.70
CA ASN A 181 -4.92 15.74 -8.13
C ASN A 181 -5.63 16.64 -7.10
N LYS A 182 -6.91 16.89 -7.28
CA LYS A 182 -7.80 17.64 -6.34
C LYS A 182 -7.63 17.21 -4.87
N VAL A 183 -7.15 15.97 -4.60
CA VAL A 183 -6.94 15.48 -3.24
C VAL A 183 -6.00 16.35 -2.41
N VAL A 184 -5.02 17.00 -3.03
CA VAL A 184 -4.07 17.89 -2.35
C VAL A 184 -4.80 19.08 -1.70
N ASP A 185 -5.73 19.70 -2.42
CA ASP A 185 -6.51 20.82 -1.90
C ASP A 185 -7.57 20.35 -0.90
N VAL A 186 -8.20 19.21 -1.15
CA VAL A 186 -9.12 18.59 -0.18
C VAL A 186 -8.40 18.31 1.14
N ALA A 187 -7.20 17.72 1.09
CA ALA A 187 -6.41 17.40 2.29
C ALA A 187 -5.98 18.65 3.07
N ARG A 188 -5.64 19.75 2.37
CA ARG A 188 -5.36 21.05 3.01
C ARG A 188 -6.55 21.61 3.78
N GLY A 189 -7.76 21.30 3.34
CA GLY A 189 -9.02 21.72 3.99
C GLY A 189 -9.46 20.84 5.17
N VAL A 190 -8.87 19.67 5.36
CA VAL A 190 -9.24 18.74 6.45
C VAL A 190 -8.84 19.35 7.79
N LYS A 191 -9.77 19.29 8.76
CA LYS A 191 -9.52 19.67 10.16
C LYS A 191 -9.19 18.43 10.98
N LYS A 192 -8.40 18.61 12.03
CA LYS A 192 -8.14 17.52 12.99
C LYS A 192 -9.43 17.04 13.63
N SER A 193 -9.61 15.74 13.69
CA SER A 193 -10.72 15.07 14.38
C SER A 193 -10.63 15.24 15.90
N ALA A 194 -11.63 14.75 16.64
CA ALA A 194 -11.58 14.68 18.10
C ALA A 194 -10.40 13.83 18.63
N ARG A 195 -9.81 12.99 17.77
CA ARG A 195 -8.60 12.20 18.05
C ARG A 195 -7.29 13.00 17.84
N GLY A 196 -7.39 14.22 17.32
CA GLY A 196 -6.24 15.07 17.00
C GLY A 196 -5.56 14.73 15.66
N GLU A 197 -6.18 13.90 14.81
CA GLU A 197 -5.62 13.41 13.55
C GLU A 197 -6.32 14.04 12.34
N TYR A 198 -5.57 14.27 11.25
CA TYR A 198 -6.10 14.58 9.92
C TYR A 198 -6.55 13.27 9.26
N GLU A 199 -7.83 12.94 9.43
CA GLU A 199 -8.38 11.65 9.03
C GLU A 199 -8.52 11.53 7.51
N ILE A 200 -8.10 10.38 6.97
CA ILE A 200 -8.32 10.04 5.56
C ILE A 200 -9.83 9.89 5.28
N THR A 201 -10.59 9.47 6.27
CA THR A 201 -12.06 9.36 6.19
C THR A 201 -12.70 10.70 5.84
N SER A 202 -12.18 11.83 6.35
CA SER A 202 -12.67 13.16 5.99
C SER A 202 -12.40 13.51 4.53
N VAL A 203 -11.28 13.05 3.98
CA VAL A 203 -10.99 13.17 2.55
C VAL A 203 -11.99 12.36 1.73
N ASN A 204 -12.21 11.09 2.12
CA ASN A 204 -13.17 10.20 1.45
C ASN A 204 -14.60 10.75 1.49
N GLN A 205 -15.03 11.28 2.64
CA GLN A 205 -16.34 11.91 2.79
C GLN A 205 -16.53 13.08 1.83
N ARG A 206 -15.50 13.92 1.67
CA ARG A 206 -15.55 15.04 0.71
C ARG A 206 -15.75 14.58 -0.73
N PHE A 207 -14.99 13.55 -1.17
CA PHE A 207 -15.18 12.98 -2.50
C PHE A 207 -16.55 12.31 -2.66
N LEU A 208 -17.07 11.68 -1.60
CA LEU A 208 -18.40 11.07 -1.60
C LEU A 208 -19.51 12.13 -1.73
N GLU A 209 -19.41 13.24 -0.98
CA GLU A 209 -20.34 14.37 -1.04
C GLU A 209 -20.37 15.03 -2.43
N ASP A 210 -19.21 15.12 -3.08
CA ASP A 210 -19.08 15.65 -4.44
C ASP A 210 -19.58 14.66 -5.52
N GLY A 211 -19.92 13.40 -5.15
CA GLY A 211 -20.32 12.35 -6.10
C GLY A 211 -19.14 11.78 -6.90
N GLU A 212 -17.92 11.97 -6.45
CA GLU A 212 -16.66 11.63 -7.12
C GLU A 212 -15.90 10.49 -6.41
N LEU A 213 -16.60 9.62 -5.69
CA LEU A 213 -16.01 8.47 -4.98
C LEU A 213 -16.62 7.15 -5.43
N ARG A 214 -15.77 6.19 -5.75
CA ARG A 214 -16.12 4.77 -5.95
C ARG A 214 -15.49 3.93 -4.86
N VAL A 215 -16.26 2.97 -4.32
CA VAL A 215 -15.74 1.97 -3.39
C VAL A 215 -15.80 0.61 -4.06
N GLU A 216 -14.63 0.05 -4.34
CA GLU A 216 -14.47 -1.31 -4.88
C GLU A 216 -14.39 -2.31 -3.72
N THR A 217 -15.12 -3.43 -3.80
CA THR A 217 -15.09 -4.44 -2.74
C THR A 217 -14.13 -5.56 -3.07
N LEU A 218 -13.21 -5.85 -2.15
CA LEU A 218 -12.34 -7.01 -2.21
C LEU A 218 -13.16 -8.26 -1.83
N GLY A 219 -13.34 -9.16 -2.80
CA GLY A 219 -14.21 -10.32 -2.68
C GLY A 219 -13.64 -11.46 -1.84
N ARG A 220 -14.42 -12.56 -1.76
CA ARG A 220 -13.96 -13.81 -1.11
C ARG A 220 -12.71 -14.36 -1.81
N GLY A 221 -11.77 -14.88 -1.03
CA GLY A 221 -10.48 -15.35 -1.56
C GLY A 221 -9.42 -14.25 -1.67
N PHE A 222 -9.79 -13.00 -1.37
CA PHE A 222 -8.84 -11.93 -1.20
C PHE A 222 -8.34 -11.90 0.25
N ALA A 223 -7.06 -11.63 0.45
CA ALA A 223 -6.48 -11.39 1.76
C ALA A 223 -6.02 -9.93 1.86
N TRP A 224 -6.54 -9.25 2.87
CA TRP A 224 -6.03 -8.00 3.37
C TRP A 224 -5.57 -8.22 4.82
N LEU A 225 -4.30 -7.95 5.09
CA LEU A 225 -3.69 -8.19 6.39
C LEU A 225 -3.12 -6.85 6.90
N ASP A 226 -3.62 -6.42 8.06
CA ASP A 226 -3.04 -5.32 8.82
C ASP A 226 -2.03 -5.90 9.82
N THR A 227 -0.79 -5.59 9.70
CA THR A 227 0.27 -6.13 10.56
C THR A 227 0.42 -5.34 11.87
N GLY A 228 -0.70 -4.92 12.48
CA GLY A 228 -0.77 -3.96 13.60
C GLY A 228 -0.41 -4.52 14.97
N THR A 229 -0.43 -5.85 15.15
CA THR A 229 -0.14 -6.55 16.40
C THR A 229 0.85 -7.67 16.18
N HIS A 230 1.42 -8.24 17.27
CA HIS A 230 2.32 -9.40 17.17
C HIS A 230 1.64 -10.60 16.49
N ASP A 231 0.38 -10.86 16.84
CA ASP A 231 -0.39 -11.96 16.26
C ASP A 231 -0.62 -11.73 14.76
N SER A 232 -1.12 -10.56 14.36
CA SER A 232 -1.37 -10.26 12.94
C SER A 232 -0.10 -10.23 12.08
N LEU A 233 1.06 -9.84 12.65
CA LEU A 233 2.36 -9.92 11.98
C LEU A 233 2.78 -11.39 11.76
N SER A 234 2.60 -12.24 12.77
CA SER A 234 2.89 -13.68 12.68
C SER A 234 1.98 -14.37 11.68
N GLU A 235 0.68 -14.09 11.73
CA GLU A 235 -0.32 -14.60 10.79
C GLU A 235 -0.01 -14.21 9.34
N ALA A 236 0.35 -12.94 9.11
CA ALA A 236 0.76 -12.46 7.79
C ALA A 236 1.99 -13.21 7.28
N SER A 237 3.02 -13.39 8.11
CA SER A 237 4.22 -14.16 7.73
C SER A 237 3.88 -15.60 7.39
N THR A 238 3.04 -16.27 8.18
CA THR A 238 2.61 -17.65 7.94
C THR A 238 1.79 -17.77 6.67
N TYR A 239 0.86 -16.82 6.42
CA TYR A 239 0.04 -16.81 5.21
C TYR A 239 0.91 -16.72 3.95
N ILE A 240 1.84 -15.78 3.90
CA ILE A 240 2.77 -15.59 2.77
C ILE A 240 3.65 -16.84 2.59
N GLU A 241 4.22 -17.35 3.68
CA GLU A 241 5.07 -18.55 3.65
C GLU A 241 4.35 -19.76 3.03
N VAL A 242 3.13 -20.02 3.46
CA VAL A 242 2.34 -21.18 2.98
C VAL A 242 2.06 -21.04 1.48
N LEU A 243 1.64 -19.86 1.03
CA LEU A 243 1.33 -19.63 -0.39
C LEU A 243 2.59 -19.74 -1.26
N GLU A 244 3.67 -19.05 -0.90
CA GLU A 244 4.91 -19.09 -1.68
C GLU A 244 5.50 -20.50 -1.76
N LYS A 245 5.49 -21.26 -0.66
CA LYS A 245 5.95 -22.65 -0.65
C LYS A 245 5.08 -23.59 -1.49
N ARG A 246 3.77 -23.36 -1.55
CA ARG A 246 2.85 -24.19 -2.32
C ARG A 246 2.91 -23.90 -3.82
N GLN A 247 3.00 -22.64 -4.20
CA GLN A 247 2.98 -22.23 -5.59
C GLN A 247 4.37 -22.18 -6.23
N GLY A 248 5.43 -22.03 -5.41
CA GLY A 248 6.78 -21.79 -5.92
C GLY A 248 6.99 -20.38 -6.47
N LEU A 249 5.99 -19.50 -6.33
CA LEU A 249 5.98 -18.11 -6.78
C LEU A 249 6.14 -17.17 -5.61
N LYS A 250 6.83 -16.06 -5.81
CA LYS A 250 6.99 -15.02 -4.79
C LYS A 250 5.86 -13.99 -4.83
N ILE A 251 5.37 -13.61 -3.65
CA ILE A 251 4.44 -12.49 -3.46
C ILE A 251 5.26 -11.23 -3.18
N ALA A 252 4.91 -10.10 -3.81
CA ALA A 252 5.60 -8.81 -3.62
C ALA A 252 7.13 -8.87 -3.86
N CYS A 253 7.55 -9.64 -4.86
CA CYS A 253 8.94 -9.66 -5.34
C CYS A 253 9.15 -8.48 -6.29
N LEU A 254 9.77 -7.39 -5.81
CA LEU A 254 9.87 -6.15 -6.57
C LEU A 254 10.66 -6.32 -7.87
N GLU A 255 11.76 -7.06 -7.82
CA GLU A 255 12.59 -7.37 -8.98
C GLU A 255 11.83 -8.20 -10.02
N GLY A 256 11.07 -9.21 -9.56
CA GLY A 256 10.21 -10.03 -10.40
C GLY A 256 9.12 -9.21 -11.08
N ILE A 257 8.43 -8.34 -10.32
CA ILE A 257 7.41 -7.44 -10.85
C ILE A 257 8.01 -6.47 -11.88
N ALA A 258 9.19 -5.89 -11.60
CA ALA A 258 9.88 -5.02 -12.53
C ALA A 258 10.22 -5.73 -13.86
N TYR A 259 10.64 -6.98 -13.79
CA TYR A 259 10.89 -7.82 -14.96
C TYR A 259 9.59 -8.13 -15.74
N GLU A 260 8.53 -8.57 -15.05
CA GLU A 260 7.21 -8.81 -15.65
C GLU A 260 6.60 -7.57 -16.32
N MET A 261 6.86 -6.39 -15.76
CA MET A 261 6.41 -5.11 -16.31
C MET A 261 7.30 -4.61 -17.45
N GLY A 262 8.39 -5.30 -17.77
CA GLY A 262 9.37 -4.90 -18.79
C GLY A 262 10.18 -3.65 -18.41
N TRP A 263 10.29 -3.32 -17.12
CA TRP A 263 11.05 -2.17 -16.64
C TRP A 263 12.55 -2.48 -16.50
N ILE A 264 12.89 -3.75 -16.30
CA ILE A 264 14.22 -4.29 -16.35
C ILE A 264 14.28 -5.48 -17.30
N ASP A 265 15.42 -5.76 -17.86
CA ASP A 265 15.64 -6.92 -18.70
C ASP A 265 16.16 -8.15 -17.91
N ARG A 266 16.34 -9.24 -18.61
CA ARG A 266 16.83 -10.51 -18.07
C ARG A 266 18.24 -10.42 -17.49
N GLU A 267 19.10 -9.63 -18.11
CA GLU A 267 20.46 -9.41 -17.64
C GLU A 267 20.48 -8.67 -16.31
N LYS A 268 19.69 -7.59 -16.21
CA LYS A 268 19.53 -6.83 -14.96
C LYS A 268 18.92 -7.69 -13.84
N LEU A 269 17.95 -8.55 -14.17
CA LEU A 269 17.37 -9.48 -13.18
C LEU A 269 18.42 -10.45 -12.63
N ARG A 270 19.33 -10.97 -13.49
CA ARG A 270 20.43 -11.83 -13.04
C ARG A 270 21.45 -11.08 -12.19
N GLU A 271 21.78 -9.84 -12.56
CA GLU A 271 22.64 -8.97 -11.77
C GLU A 271 22.10 -8.76 -10.35
N LEU A 272 20.81 -8.45 -10.23
CA LEU A 272 20.11 -8.28 -8.94
C LEU A 272 20.04 -9.57 -8.11
N ALA A 273 19.91 -10.72 -8.77
CA ALA A 273 19.90 -12.02 -8.12
C ALA A 273 21.27 -12.46 -7.57
N ALA A 274 22.37 -12.03 -8.19
CA ALA A 274 23.72 -12.51 -7.90
C ALA A 274 24.15 -12.38 -6.41
N PRO A 275 23.92 -11.26 -5.71
CA PRO A 275 24.23 -11.15 -4.29
C PRO A 275 23.43 -12.10 -3.41
N MET A 276 22.25 -12.53 -3.87
CA MET A 276 21.29 -13.37 -3.16
C MET A 276 21.28 -14.82 -3.67
N ALA A 277 22.18 -15.22 -4.57
CA ALA A 277 22.17 -16.52 -5.23
C ALA A 277 22.25 -17.74 -4.27
N ARG A 278 22.65 -17.51 -3.01
CA ARG A 278 22.73 -18.58 -1.99
C ARG A 278 21.45 -18.77 -1.16
N ASN A 279 20.48 -17.85 -1.28
CA ASN A 279 19.21 -17.96 -0.58
C ASN A 279 18.03 -18.24 -1.54
N GLN A 280 16.88 -18.58 -0.98
CA GLN A 280 15.69 -18.96 -1.77
C GLN A 280 15.14 -17.82 -2.62
N TYR A 281 15.29 -16.56 -2.17
CA TYR A 281 14.82 -15.39 -2.90
C TYR A 281 15.64 -15.20 -4.19
N GLY A 282 16.98 -15.17 -4.09
CA GLY A 282 17.85 -15.06 -5.27
C GLY A 282 17.74 -16.24 -6.22
N GLN A 283 17.57 -17.47 -5.68
CA GLN A 283 17.31 -18.67 -6.52
C GLN A 283 16.00 -18.56 -7.30
N TYR A 284 14.97 -17.92 -6.73
CA TYR A 284 13.73 -17.65 -7.45
C TYR A 284 13.95 -16.65 -8.60
N LEU A 285 14.69 -15.56 -8.38
CA LEU A 285 15.01 -14.59 -9.43
C LEU A 285 15.82 -15.21 -10.57
N LEU A 286 16.78 -16.10 -10.26
CA LEU A 286 17.54 -16.82 -11.27
C LEU A 286 16.64 -17.74 -12.11
N ARG A 287 15.72 -18.50 -11.47
CA ARG A 287 14.76 -19.33 -12.22
C ARG A 287 13.85 -18.47 -13.10
N LEU A 288 13.39 -17.31 -12.61
CA LEU A 288 12.57 -16.39 -13.37
C LEU A 288 13.32 -15.83 -14.59
N ALA A 289 14.64 -15.58 -14.45
CA ALA A 289 15.48 -15.14 -15.54
C ALA A 289 15.80 -16.24 -16.56
N GLU A 290 15.61 -17.52 -16.23
CA GLU A 290 15.87 -18.65 -17.11
C GLU A 290 14.61 -19.17 -17.83
N ASN A 291 13.44 -18.95 -17.26
CA ASN A 291 12.19 -19.56 -17.74
C ASN A 291 11.04 -18.53 -17.73
N ASP A 292 10.64 -18.11 -18.93
CA ASP A 292 9.53 -17.15 -19.12
C ASP A 292 8.14 -17.77 -18.82
N ASP A 293 8.04 -19.10 -18.68
CA ASP A 293 6.78 -19.80 -18.38
C ASP A 293 6.34 -19.67 -16.90
N ILE A 294 7.14 -19.01 -16.06
CA ILE A 294 6.85 -18.82 -14.62
C ILE A 294 6.02 -17.55 -14.36
N ILE A 295 5.79 -16.72 -15.39
CA ILE A 295 5.11 -15.42 -15.30
C ILE A 295 3.63 -15.53 -15.67
#